data_610d20e917181cea710b31b947798e8a
#
_entry.id   610d20e917181cea710b31b947798e8a
#
_cell.length_a   1.000
_cell.length_b   1.000
_cell.length_c   1.000
_cell.angle_alpha   90.00
_cell.angle_beta   90.00
_cell.angle_gamma   90.00
#
_symmetry.space_group_name_H-M   'P 1'
#
loop_
_entity.id
_entity.type
_entity.pdbx_description
1 polymer ?
#
loop_
_entity_poly.entity_id
_entity_poly.type
_entity_poly.pdbx_seq_one_letter_code
_entity_poly.pdbx_strand_id
1 'polypeptide(L)'
;PEKSEGGSVAMSADGKTIIWKPASISGKPYVTPDYGENWYYCEGISYGAKVIADRVNPKTFYATCEGTFYISTDGGYHFEPTGAILTDNSVLTAVGDKEGHVWAATGGSIMYTEDGGKNFTVLKTINAKALGFGAPEKEGGYMTIYVMGNDNVSGNDTPHGDGIYRSTDKGKTWVRLNDDNHLFGNLTYSITGDSEVFGRVYFATNGRGIVMGDVAK
;
A
#
# COMPACT_ATOMS: atom_id res chain seq x y z
N PRO A 1 23.16 -9.72 8.31
CA PRO A 1 22.31 -8.73 9.02
C PRO A 1 22.35 -8.95 10.52
N GLU A 2 22.10 -7.90 11.30
CA GLU A 2 22.01 -7.98 12.75
C GLU A 2 20.95 -9.01 13.17
N LYS A 3 21.13 -9.64 14.35
CA LYS A 3 20.11 -10.50 14.96
C LYS A 3 18.91 -9.63 15.37
N SER A 4 17.92 -9.53 14.52
CA SER A 4 16.67 -8.84 14.78
C SER A 4 15.51 -9.78 14.47
N GLU A 5 14.52 -9.79 15.33
CA GLU A 5 13.28 -10.55 15.12
C GLU A 5 12.23 -9.66 14.48
N GLY A 6 11.52 -10.18 13.48
CA GLY A 6 10.45 -9.47 12.81
C GLY A 6 10.92 -8.39 11.85
N GLY A 7 9.99 -7.51 11.50
CA GLY A 7 10.19 -6.42 10.54
C GLY A 7 9.24 -6.51 9.35
N SER A 8 9.60 -5.84 8.27
CA SER A 8 8.87 -5.87 7.00
C SER A 8 9.75 -6.35 5.86
N VAL A 9 9.11 -6.94 4.86
CA VAL A 9 9.78 -7.49 3.68
C VAL A 9 9.12 -6.92 2.43
N ALA A 10 9.92 -6.53 1.44
CA ALA A 10 9.48 -6.22 0.09
C ALA A 10 10.22 -7.15 -0.88
N MET A 11 9.49 -7.78 -1.80
CA MET A 11 10.03 -8.71 -2.79
C MET A 11 9.78 -8.16 -4.19
N SER A 12 10.83 -8.18 -5.03
CA SER A 12 10.76 -7.74 -6.43
C SER A 12 9.71 -8.51 -7.24
N ALA A 13 9.27 -7.92 -8.35
CA ALA A 13 8.24 -8.51 -9.21
C ALA A 13 8.63 -9.90 -9.75
N ASP A 14 9.92 -10.18 -9.95
CA ASP A 14 10.44 -11.48 -10.40
C ASP A 14 10.79 -12.44 -9.24
N GLY A 15 10.58 -12.02 -8.00
CA GLY A 15 10.80 -12.81 -6.80
C GLY A 15 12.27 -13.02 -6.38
N LYS A 16 13.23 -12.39 -7.05
CA LYS A 16 14.67 -12.66 -6.82
C LYS A 16 15.29 -11.75 -5.78
N THR A 17 14.94 -10.47 -5.81
CA THR A 17 15.47 -9.47 -4.87
C THR A 17 14.52 -9.30 -3.69
N ILE A 18 15.06 -9.35 -2.50
CA ILE A 18 14.30 -9.15 -1.26
C ILE A 18 14.92 -7.98 -0.49
N ILE A 19 14.10 -7.04 -0.07
CA ILE A 19 14.48 -6.03 0.90
C ILE A 19 13.86 -6.40 2.24
N TRP A 20 14.69 -6.49 3.27
CA TRP A 20 14.27 -6.72 4.64
C TRP A 20 14.58 -5.49 5.50
N LYS A 21 13.57 -4.95 6.14
CA LYS A 21 13.70 -3.89 7.13
C LYS A 21 13.46 -4.50 8.51
N PRO A 22 14.51 -4.63 9.34
CA PRO A 22 14.38 -5.17 10.70
C PRO A 22 13.42 -4.36 11.57
N ALA A 23 12.78 -5.01 12.54
CA ALA A 23 11.90 -4.34 13.50
C ALA A 23 12.64 -3.42 14.45
N SER A 24 13.95 -3.61 14.63
CA SER A 24 14.80 -2.76 15.46
C SER A 24 14.72 -1.29 15.04
N ILE A 25 14.60 -0.39 16.00
CA ILE A 25 14.56 1.05 15.78
C ILE A 25 15.87 1.62 15.22
N SER A 26 16.98 0.89 15.30
CA SER A 26 18.27 1.25 14.72
C SER A 26 18.62 0.47 13.45
N GLY A 27 17.78 -0.50 13.05
CA GLY A 27 18.04 -1.38 11.93
C GLY A 27 17.81 -0.68 10.59
N LYS A 28 18.86 -0.44 9.80
CA LYS A 28 18.74 -0.01 8.41
C LYS A 28 18.10 -1.12 7.57
N PRO A 29 17.42 -0.80 6.47
CA PRO A 29 17.00 -1.79 5.50
C PRO A 29 18.19 -2.48 4.83
N TYR A 30 18.02 -3.78 4.52
CA TYR A 30 18.98 -4.59 3.80
C TYR A 30 18.37 -5.14 2.53
N VAL A 31 19.17 -5.28 1.49
CA VAL A 31 18.79 -5.91 0.23
C VAL A 31 19.63 -7.17 0.00
N THR A 32 18.98 -8.23 -0.50
CA THR A 32 19.63 -9.44 -1.00
C THR A 32 19.18 -9.71 -2.44
N PRO A 33 20.09 -9.90 -3.39
CA PRO A 33 19.77 -10.27 -4.76
C PRO A 33 19.75 -11.79 -5.00
N ASP A 34 20.12 -12.59 -3.99
CA ASP A 34 20.48 -14.00 -4.07
C ASP A 34 19.85 -14.85 -2.95
N TYR A 35 18.60 -14.55 -2.63
CA TYR A 35 17.80 -15.30 -1.64
C TYR A 35 18.40 -15.34 -0.23
N GLY A 36 19.20 -14.33 0.14
CA GLY A 36 19.73 -14.20 1.49
C GLY A 36 21.15 -14.74 1.69
N GLU A 37 21.83 -15.15 0.62
CA GLU A 37 23.25 -15.55 0.69
C GLU A 37 24.13 -14.34 1.01
N ASN A 38 23.90 -13.22 0.34
CA ASN A 38 24.57 -11.95 0.59
C ASN A 38 23.57 -10.83 0.92
N TRP A 39 23.94 -9.96 1.84
CA TRP A 39 23.13 -8.83 2.27
C TRP A 39 23.92 -7.53 2.20
N TYR A 40 23.30 -6.51 1.64
CA TYR A 40 23.86 -5.18 1.46
C TYR A 40 22.93 -4.16 2.12
N TYR A 41 23.46 -3.02 2.54
CA TYR A 41 22.61 -1.93 3.03
C TYR A 41 21.88 -1.27 1.86
N CYS A 42 20.62 -0.87 2.10
CA CYS A 42 19.94 0.08 1.24
C CYS A 42 20.43 1.48 1.58
N GLU A 43 21.13 2.13 0.66
CA GLU A 43 21.62 3.48 0.84
C GLU A 43 20.53 4.52 0.55
N GLY A 44 20.61 5.70 1.15
CA GLY A 44 19.67 6.82 0.95
C GLY A 44 18.43 6.80 1.85
N ILE A 45 18.13 5.70 2.53
CA ILE A 45 17.01 5.57 3.47
C ILE A 45 17.49 5.11 4.85
N SER A 46 16.73 5.46 5.88
CA SER A 46 17.09 5.18 7.29
C SER A 46 16.18 4.11 7.92
N TYR A 47 16.39 3.87 9.21
CA TYR A 47 15.66 2.88 10.02
C TYR A 47 14.12 3.08 10.03
N GLY A 48 13.62 4.30 9.79
CA GLY A 48 12.18 4.60 9.72
C GLY A 48 11.52 4.21 8.40
N ALA A 49 12.29 3.74 7.42
CA ALA A 49 11.77 3.47 6.08
C ALA A 49 10.73 2.35 6.07
N LYS A 50 9.67 2.56 5.28
CA LYS A 50 8.70 1.54 4.86
C LYS A 50 8.91 1.32 3.38
N VAL A 51 9.31 0.12 2.99
CA VAL A 51 9.69 -0.21 1.61
C VAL A 51 8.63 -1.11 0.99
N ILE A 52 8.28 -0.84 -0.28
CA ILE A 52 7.49 -1.71 -1.14
C ILE A 52 8.21 -1.91 -2.48
N ALA A 53 7.91 -3.00 -3.16
CA ALA A 53 8.39 -3.25 -4.52
C ALA A 53 7.38 -2.75 -5.55
N ASP A 54 7.87 -2.29 -6.70
CA ASP A 54 7.06 -2.22 -7.92
C ASP A 54 6.59 -3.62 -8.29
N ARG A 55 5.39 -3.75 -8.82
CA ARG A 55 4.78 -5.05 -9.13
C ARG A 55 5.06 -5.53 -10.55
N VAL A 56 5.67 -4.68 -11.38
CA VAL A 56 5.96 -4.91 -12.79
C VAL A 56 7.47 -4.90 -13.05
N ASN A 57 8.15 -3.84 -12.60
CA ASN A 57 9.60 -3.71 -12.79
C ASN A 57 10.38 -4.29 -11.60
N PRO A 58 11.13 -5.39 -11.77
CA PRO A 58 11.84 -6.04 -10.66
C PRO A 58 13.01 -5.23 -10.09
N LYS A 59 13.44 -4.18 -10.78
CA LYS A 59 14.52 -3.30 -10.29
C LYS A 59 14.03 -2.10 -9.51
N THR A 60 12.70 -1.87 -9.51
CA THR A 60 12.13 -0.65 -8.90
C THR A 60 11.52 -0.96 -7.54
N PHE A 61 11.91 -0.16 -6.56
CA PHE A 61 11.36 -0.16 -5.20
C PHE A 61 11.00 1.27 -4.79
N TYR A 62 10.03 1.39 -3.92
CA TYR A 62 9.57 2.66 -3.36
C TYR A 62 9.67 2.62 -1.85
N ALA A 63 9.92 3.76 -1.25
CA ALA A 63 9.93 3.87 0.20
C ALA A 63 9.31 5.19 0.69
N THR A 64 8.79 5.17 1.90
CA THR A 64 8.63 6.39 2.70
C THR A 64 9.59 6.36 3.85
N CYS A 65 10.25 7.48 4.09
CA CYS A 65 11.17 7.64 5.21
C CYS A 65 11.08 9.09 5.68
N GLU A 66 10.76 9.27 6.97
CA GLU A 66 10.63 10.61 7.57
C GLU A 66 9.72 11.57 6.77
N GLY A 67 8.57 11.05 6.32
CA GLY A 67 7.59 11.82 5.53
C GLY A 67 7.96 12.07 4.08
N THR A 68 9.13 11.65 3.62
CA THR A 68 9.58 11.81 2.22
C THR A 68 9.38 10.52 1.43
N PHE A 69 8.98 10.65 0.17
CA PHE A 69 8.88 9.52 -0.76
C PHE A 69 10.17 9.35 -1.55
N TYR A 70 10.64 8.10 -1.62
CA TYR A 70 11.88 7.70 -2.28
C TYR A 70 11.62 6.66 -3.35
N ILE A 71 12.49 6.61 -4.35
CA ILE A 71 12.53 5.60 -5.40
C ILE A 71 13.93 5.00 -5.51
N SER A 72 13.98 3.68 -5.72
CA SER A 72 15.18 2.97 -6.20
C SER A 72 14.87 2.37 -7.57
N THR A 73 15.82 2.45 -8.50
CA THR A 73 15.73 1.86 -9.84
C THR A 73 16.85 0.85 -10.13
N ASP A 74 17.62 0.51 -9.11
CA ASP A 74 18.80 -0.36 -9.20
C ASP A 74 18.67 -1.67 -8.39
N GLY A 75 17.45 -2.03 -8.04
CA GLY A 75 17.18 -3.26 -7.26
C GLY A 75 17.23 -3.03 -5.75
N GLY A 76 17.09 -1.80 -5.28
CA GLY A 76 17.00 -1.48 -3.85
C GLY A 76 18.33 -1.15 -3.19
N TYR A 77 19.41 -1.01 -3.96
CA TYR A 77 20.71 -0.64 -3.41
C TYR A 77 20.77 0.86 -3.04
N HIS A 78 20.27 1.73 -3.91
CA HIS A 78 20.25 3.17 -3.65
C HIS A 78 18.84 3.73 -3.81
N PHE A 79 18.42 4.53 -2.85
CA PHE A 79 17.14 5.23 -2.83
C PHE A 79 17.38 6.74 -2.91
N GLU A 80 16.66 7.40 -3.82
CA GLU A 80 16.72 8.83 -4.00
C GLU A 80 15.37 9.48 -3.67
N PRO A 81 15.35 10.64 -3.00
CA PRO A 81 14.12 11.35 -2.72
C PRO A 81 13.53 11.92 -4.02
N THR A 82 12.22 11.80 -4.19
CA THR A 82 11.51 12.38 -5.35
C THR A 82 11.06 13.82 -5.13
N GLY A 83 11.17 14.31 -3.89
CA GLY A 83 10.66 15.61 -3.46
C GLY A 83 9.20 15.60 -3.00
N ALA A 84 8.49 14.49 -3.16
CA ALA A 84 7.12 14.37 -2.66
C ALA A 84 7.10 14.13 -1.15
N ILE A 85 6.21 14.84 -0.47
CA ILE A 85 6.00 14.74 0.98
C ILE A 85 4.73 13.95 1.25
N LEU A 86 4.85 12.91 2.05
CA LEU A 86 3.77 12.10 2.59
C LEU A 86 3.73 12.24 4.12
N THR A 87 2.76 11.61 4.78
CA THR A 87 2.78 11.52 6.25
C THR A 87 3.61 10.31 6.68
N ASP A 88 4.24 10.38 7.85
CA ASP A 88 5.07 9.29 8.41
C ASP A 88 4.29 7.97 8.55
N ASN A 89 2.97 8.06 8.74
CA ASN A 89 2.10 6.91 8.89
C ASN A 89 1.51 6.41 7.58
N SER A 90 1.91 6.96 6.44
CA SER A 90 1.40 6.53 5.13
C SER A 90 1.64 5.04 4.90
N VAL A 91 0.60 4.36 4.41
CA VAL A 91 0.64 2.97 3.96
C VAL A 91 0.72 2.96 2.45
N LEU A 92 1.85 2.52 1.92
CA LEU A 92 2.08 2.43 0.47
C LEU A 92 1.58 1.12 -0.10
N THR A 93 1.03 1.17 -1.30
CA THR A 93 0.64 -0.02 -2.08
C THR A 93 0.90 0.24 -3.56
N ALA A 94 1.68 -0.64 -4.20
CA ALA A 94 1.91 -0.60 -5.64
C ALA A 94 0.80 -1.34 -6.39
N VAL A 95 0.44 -0.84 -7.56
CA VAL A 95 -0.60 -1.43 -8.43
C VAL A 95 -0.03 -2.67 -9.13
N GLY A 96 -0.79 -3.76 -9.16
CA GLY A 96 -0.29 -5.07 -9.58
C GLY A 96 0.10 -5.19 -11.05
N ASP A 97 -0.46 -4.39 -11.94
CA ASP A 97 -0.31 -4.46 -13.40
C ASP A 97 0.23 -3.18 -14.04
N LYS A 98 0.68 -2.22 -13.24
CA LYS A 98 1.09 -0.89 -13.70
C LYS A 98 2.42 -0.48 -13.08
N GLU A 99 3.48 -0.46 -13.88
CA GLU A 99 4.77 0.09 -13.47
C GLU A 99 4.64 1.57 -13.07
N GLY A 100 5.29 1.95 -11.99
CA GLY A 100 5.30 3.35 -11.52
C GLY A 100 4.05 3.82 -10.80
N HIS A 101 3.00 2.96 -10.71
CA HIS A 101 1.76 3.32 -10.05
C HIS A 101 1.80 2.94 -8.57
N VAL A 102 1.86 3.95 -7.71
CA VAL A 102 1.88 3.79 -6.25
C VAL A 102 0.80 4.64 -5.60
N TRP A 103 0.09 4.03 -4.68
CA TRP A 103 -0.95 4.68 -3.89
C TRP A 103 -0.56 4.69 -2.42
N ALA A 104 -0.89 5.76 -1.74
CA ALA A 104 -0.60 5.99 -0.33
C ALA A 104 -1.87 6.36 0.43
N ALA A 105 -2.25 5.54 1.41
CA ALA A 105 -3.24 5.92 2.42
C ALA A 105 -2.54 6.75 3.50
N THR A 106 -2.94 8.01 3.66
CA THR A 106 -2.25 8.97 4.55
C THR A 106 -2.93 9.15 5.90
N GLY A 107 -4.02 8.43 6.15
CA GLY A 107 -4.85 8.58 7.34
C GLY A 107 -6.00 9.59 7.17
N GLY A 108 -5.83 10.61 6.35
CA GLY A 108 -6.86 11.65 6.09
C GLY A 108 -7.19 11.84 4.61
N SER A 109 -6.46 11.19 3.71
CA SER A 109 -6.66 11.25 2.26
C SER A 109 -5.95 10.09 1.57
N ILE A 110 -6.04 10.07 0.26
CA ILE A 110 -5.20 9.22 -0.59
C ILE A 110 -4.30 10.13 -1.44
N MET A 111 -3.04 9.75 -1.56
CA MET A 111 -2.14 10.31 -2.56
C MET A 111 -1.75 9.21 -3.53
N TYR A 112 -1.65 9.49 -4.82
CA TYR A 112 -1.16 8.51 -5.77
C TYR A 112 -0.29 9.13 -6.85
N THR A 113 0.62 8.32 -7.37
CA THR A 113 1.48 8.63 -8.52
C THR A 113 1.28 7.56 -9.61
N GLU A 114 1.46 7.95 -10.86
CA GLU A 114 1.45 7.07 -12.03
C GLU A 114 2.81 7.10 -12.77
N ASP A 115 3.81 7.77 -12.21
CA ASP A 115 5.10 8.04 -12.84
C ASP A 115 6.31 7.82 -11.89
N GLY A 116 6.15 6.92 -10.93
CA GLY A 116 7.22 6.56 -9.99
C GLY A 116 7.52 7.62 -8.94
N GLY A 117 6.58 8.52 -8.67
CA GLY A 117 6.74 9.53 -7.63
C GLY A 117 7.20 10.90 -8.11
N LYS A 118 7.29 11.13 -9.43
CA LYS A 118 7.62 12.45 -9.97
C LYS A 118 6.48 13.44 -9.76
N ASN A 119 5.24 12.97 -9.89
CA ASN A 119 4.04 13.76 -9.65
C ASN A 119 3.06 12.98 -8.77
N PHE A 120 2.40 13.68 -7.85
CA PHE A 120 1.35 13.10 -7.00
C PHE A 120 0.03 13.83 -7.17
N THR A 121 -1.04 13.05 -7.23
CA THR A 121 -2.42 13.53 -7.15
C THR A 121 -2.96 13.23 -5.75
N VAL A 122 -3.64 14.21 -5.16
CA VAL A 122 -4.31 14.07 -3.86
C VAL A 122 -5.80 13.87 -4.06
N LEU A 123 -6.34 12.76 -3.56
CA LEU A 123 -7.77 12.49 -3.51
C LEU A 123 -8.31 12.75 -2.10
N LYS A 124 -9.25 13.67 -1.99
CA LYS A 124 -9.95 14.01 -0.75
C LYS A 124 -11.39 13.49 -0.76
N THR A 125 -11.64 12.39 -1.45
CA THR A 125 -12.96 11.75 -1.58
C THR A 125 -13.22 10.73 -0.49
N ILE A 126 -12.19 10.34 0.24
CA ILE A 126 -12.25 9.39 1.35
C ILE A 126 -11.07 9.60 2.30
N ASN A 127 -11.29 9.38 3.59
CA ASN A 127 -10.23 9.29 4.60
C ASN A 127 -9.75 7.84 4.66
N ALA A 128 -8.57 7.56 4.12
CA ALA A 128 -8.03 6.21 4.00
C ALA A 128 -6.97 5.92 5.06
N LYS A 129 -7.16 4.83 5.81
CA LYS A 129 -6.19 4.29 6.78
C LYS A 129 -5.30 3.20 6.15
N ALA A 130 -5.87 2.42 5.25
CA ALA A 130 -5.18 1.42 4.44
C ALA A 130 -5.89 1.24 3.11
N LEU A 131 -5.17 0.78 2.10
CA LEU A 131 -5.72 0.45 0.80
C LEU A 131 -5.05 -0.77 0.19
N GLY A 132 -5.78 -1.46 -0.69
CA GLY A 132 -5.30 -2.58 -1.48
C GLY A 132 -6.02 -2.65 -2.81
N PHE A 133 -5.52 -3.49 -3.69
CA PHE A 133 -6.04 -3.66 -5.05
C PHE A 133 -6.60 -5.06 -5.26
N GLY A 134 -7.56 -5.17 -6.17
CA GLY A 134 -8.13 -6.43 -6.63
C GLY A 134 -8.45 -6.38 -8.12
N ALA A 135 -8.98 -7.49 -8.65
CA ALA A 135 -9.34 -7.62 -10.06
C ALA A 135 -10.17 -6.41 -10.55
N PRO A 136 -9.92 -5.92 -11.76
CA PRO A 136 -10.71 -4.85 -12.36
C PRO A 136 -12.16 -5.28 -12.58
N GLU A 137 -13.09 -4.32 -12.56
CA GLU A 137 -14.51 -4.58 -12.87
C GLU A 137 -14.72 -5.09 -14.31
N LYS A 138 -13.84 -4.68 -15.21
CA LYS A 138 -13.87 -5.04 -16.63
C LYS A 138 -12.46 -5.39 -17.08
N GLU A 139 -12.36 -6.33 -18.00
CA GLU A 139 -11.08 -6.70 -18.62
C GLU A 139 -10.37 -5.47 -19.20
N GLY A 140 -9.08 -5.33 -18.91
CA GLY A 140 -8.26 -4.18 -19.30
C GLY A 140 -8.55 -2.89 -18.52
N GLY A 141 -9.47 -2.90 -17.57
CA GLY A 141 -9.76 -1.78 -16.68
C GLY A 141 -8.64 -1.55 -15.65
N TYR A 142 -8.74 -0.43 -14.93
CA TYR A 142 -7.88 -0.20 -13.77
C TYR A 142 -8.26 -1.14 -12.62
N MET A 143 -7.28 -1.59 -11.85
CA MET A 143 -7.54 -2.46 -10.69
C MET A 143 -8.54 -1.80 -9.73
N THR A 144 -9.44 -2.60 -9.20
CA THR A 144 -10.39 -2.17 -8.17
C THR A 144 -9.64 -1.78 -6.90
N ILE A 145 -10.01 -0.65 -6.32
CA ILE A 145 -9.40 -0.13 -5.10
C ILE A 145 -10.30 -0.45 -3.92
N TYR A 146 -9.74 -1.04 -2.89
CA TYR A 146 -10.39 -1.28 -1.60
C TYR A 146 -9.72 -0.45 -0.53
N VAL A 147 -10.52 0.19 0.33
CA VAL A 147 -10.04 1.08 1.40
C VAL A 147 -10.66 0.70 2.73
N MET A 148 -9.85 0.68 3.76
CA MET A 148 -10.30 0.81 5.15
C MET A 148 -10.27 2.29 5.53
N GLY A 149 -11.41 2.84 5.91
CA GLY A 149 -11.50 4.26 6.24
C GLY A 149 -12.92 4.72 6.42
N ASN A 150 -13.16 6.01 6.17
CA ASN A 150 -14.48 6.59 6.22
C ASN A 150 -14.64 7.68 5.16
N ASP A 151 -15.88 7.94 4.78
CA ASP A 151 -16.27 8.97 3.83
C ASP A 151 -16.66 10.30 4.50
N ASN A 152 -16.27 10.49 5.75
CA ASN A 152 -16.47 11.74 6.48
C ASN A 152 -15.48 12.82 5.99
N VAL A 153 -15.68 13.29 4.78
CA VAL A 153 -14.88 14.32 4.12
C VAL A 153 -15.71 15.58 3.91
N SER A 154 -15.03 16.73 3.78
CA SER A 154 -15.72 17.99 3.54
C SER A 154 -16.60 17.93 2.30
N GLY A 155 -17.87 18.26 2.43
CA GLY A 155 -18.86 18.22 1.34
C GLY A 155 -19.66 16.93 1.24
N ASN A 156 -19.46 15.96 2.13
CA ASN A 156 -20.37 14.82 2.26
C ASN A 156 -21.46 15.11 3.29
N ASP A 157 -22.69 15.28 2.82
CA ASP A 157 -23.85 15.63 3.67
C ASP A 157 -24.36 14.48 4.54
N THR A 158 -24.01 13.22 4.16
CA THR A 158 -24.45 12.01 4.87
C THR A 158 -23.26 11.05 5.08
N PRO A 159 -22.26 11.45 5.90
CA PRO A 159 -21.07 10.64 6.08
C PRO A 159 -21.38 9.36 6.86
N HIS A 160 -20.75 8.27 6.44
CA HIS A 160 -20.76 7.01 7.16
C HIS A 160 -19.51 6.89 8.05
N GLY A 161 -19.58 6.04 9.06
CA GLY A 161 -18.44 5.72 9.92
C GLY A 161 -17.36 4.89 9.24
N ASP A 162 -16.35 4.50 10.02
CA ASP A 162 -15.29 3.60 9.55
C ASP A 162 -15.86 2.31 8.95
N GLY A 163 -15.33 1.91 7.81
CA GLY A 163 -15.80 0.76 7.07
C GLY A 163 -14.84 0.32 5.96
N ILE A 164 -15.35 -0.58 5.16
CA ILE A 164 -14.69 -1.07 3.94
C ILE A 164 -15.38 -0.41 2.75
N TYR A 165 -14.58 0.20 1.91
CA TYR A 165 -15.06 0.93 0.72
C TYR A 165 -14.38 0.39 -0.54
N ARG A 166 -15.09 0.45 -1.65
CA ARG A 166 -14.63 0.05 -2.97
C ARG A 166 -14.79 1.17 -3.97
N SER A 167 -13.79 1.33 -4.83
CA SER A 167 -13.85 2.20 -6.02
C SER A 167 -13.42 1.43 -7.26
N THR A 168 -14.13 1.61 -8.38
CA THR A 168 -13.80 1.08 -9.71
C THR A 168 -13.42 2.17 -10.70
N ASP A 169 -13.38 3.44 -10.27
CA ASP A 169 -13.15 4.64 -11.06
C ASP A 169 -11.93 5.48 -10.63
N LYS A 170 -10.92 4.81 -10.11
CA LYS A 170 -9.69 5.45 -9.58
C LYS A 170 -9.96 6.40 -8.41
N GLY A 171 -10.85 6.02 -7.49
CA GLY A 171 -11.12 6.76 -6.26
C GLY A 171 -11.96 8.03 -6.44
N LYS A 172 -12.62 8.22 -7.57
CA LYS A 172 -13.55 9.34 -7.78
C LYS A 172 -14.83 9.15 -6.99
N THR A 173 -15.36 7.92 -6.99
CA THR A 173 -16.54 7.53 -6.22
C THR A 173 -16.26 6.26 -5.39
N TRP A 174 -17.00 6.11 -4.29
CA TRP A 174 -16.83 5.02 -3.34
C TRP A 174 -18.16 4.37 -3.00
N VAL A 175 -18.15 3.05 -2.92
CA VAL A 175 -19.25 2.24 -2.44
C VAL A 175 -18.85 1.60 -1.13
N ARG A 176 -19.60 1.85 -0.06
CA ARG A 176 -19.41 1.17 1.22
C ARG A 176 -19.89 -0.27 1.12
N LEU A 177 -19.07 -1.23 1.54
CA LEU A 177 -19.35 -2.67 1.41
C LEU A 177 -19.98 -3.27 2.66
N ASN A 178 -19.79 -2.66 3.83
CA ASN A 178 -20.42 -3.08 5.08
C ASN A 178 -21.43 -2.03 5.56
N ASP A 179 -22.48 -2.46 6.20
CA ASP A 179 -23.46 -1.60 6.85
C ASP A 179 -23.14 -1.36 8.34
N ASP A 180 -23.98 -0.60 9.03
CA ASP A 180 -23.79 -0.26 10.44
C ASP A 180 -24.07 -1.45 11.40
N ASN A 181 -24.73 -2.51 10.93
CA ASN A 181 -24.96 -3.73 11.70
C ASN A 181 -23.76 -4.69 11.57
N HIS A 182 -22.90 -4.51 10.57
CA HIS A 182 -21.73 -5.34 10.27
C HIS A 182 -20.45 -4.55 10.45
N LEU A 183 -20.26 -3.98 11.65
CA LEU A 183 -19.03 -3.31 12.03
C LEU A 183 -18.00 -4.32 12.55
N PHE A 184 -16.77 -4.17 12.11
CA PHE A 184 -15.70 -5.12 12.44
C PHE A 184 -14.83 -4.66 13.63
N GLY A 185 -15.23 -3.58 14.31
CA GLY A 185 -14.47 -2.97 15.40
C GLY A 185 -13.18 -2.33 14.91
N ASN A 186 -12.11 -2.43 15.69
CA ASN A 186 -10.81 -1.94 15.26
C ASN A 186 -10.26 -2.83 14.13
N LEU A 187 -10.10 -2.24 12.96
CA LEU A 187 -9.48 -2.89 11.80
C LEU A 187 -7.95 -2.74 11.87
N THR A 188 -7.24 -3.79 11.49
CA THR A 188 -5.81 -3.70 11.25
C THR A 188 -5.57 -3.04 9.89
N TYR A 189 -4.36 -2.51 9.66
CA TYR A 189 -4.05 -1.81 8.40
C TYR A 189 -3.71 -2.79 7.25
N SER A 190 -4.50 -3.86 7.08
CA SER A 190 -4.29 -4.87 6.06
C SER A 190 -5.58 -5.18 5.31
N ILE A 191 -5.63 -4.79 4.04
CA ILE A 191 -6.74 -5.03 3.12
C ILE A 191 -6.17 -5.32 1.73
N THR A 192 -6.75 -6.28 1.03
CA THR A 192 -6.45 -6.56 -0.38
C THR A 192 -7.68 -7.13 -1.07
N GLY A 193 -7.84 -6.87 -2.36
CA GLY A 193 -8.79 -7.58 -3.21
C GLY A 193 -8.16 -8.85 -3.77
N ASP A 194 -9.00 -9.76 -4.25
CA ASP A 194 -8.59 -10.89 -5.06
C ASP A 194 -8.11 -10.39 -6.43
N SER A 195 -6.95 -10.88 -6.89
CA SER A 195 -6.38 -10.42 -8.17
C SER A 195 -7.12 -10.94 -9.41
N GLU A 196 -7.94 -11.97 -9.28
CA GLU A 196 -8.63 -12.66 -10.36
C GLU A 196 -10.15 -12.53 -10.28
N VAL A 197 -10.69 -12.36 -9.07
CA VAL A 197 -12.14 -12.31 -8.83
C VAL A 197 -12.56 -10.89 -8.45
N PHE A 198 -13.21 -10.21 -9.40
CA PHE A 198 -13.78 -8.90 -9.14
C PHE A 198 -14.78 -8.93 -7.98
N GLY A 199 -14.67 -7.93 -7.11
CA GLY A 199 -15.57 -7.74 -5.97
C GLY A 199 -15.18 -8.51 -4.72
N ARG A 200 -14.28 -9.49 -4.80
CA ARG A 200 -13.78 -10.22 -3.64
C ARG A 200 -12.69 -9.42 -2.93
N VAL A 201 -12.86 -9.30 -1.62
CA VAL A 201 -11.95 -8.55 -0.75
C VAL A 201 -11.61 -9.34 0.51
N TYR A 202 -10.38 -9.22 0.96
CA TYR A 202 -9.88 -9.79 2.21
C TYR A 202 -9.35 -8.66 3.09
N PHE A 203 -9.68 -8.70 4.36
CA PHE A 203 -9.14 -7.75 5.33
C PHE A 203 -8.95 -8.39 6.70
N ALA A 204 -7.94 -7.92 7.41
CA ALA A 204 -7.64 -8.40 8.74
C ALA A 204 -8.37 -7.56 9.80
N THR A 205 -8.88 -8.24 10.81
CA THR A 205 -9.53 -7.63 11.96
C THR A 205 -8.67 -7.81 13.21
N ASN A 206 -8.83 -6.92 14.17
CA ASN A 206 -8.13 -7.06 15.44
C ASN A 206 -8.87 -8.09 16.34
N GLY A 207 -8.47 -9.35 16.24
CA GLY A 207 -8.94 -10.44 17.09
C GLY A 207 -10.03 -11.35 16.51
N ARG A 208 -10.52 -11.11 15.26
CA ARG A 208 -11.50 -12.00 14.58
C ARG A 208 -10.93 -12.71 13.35
N GLY A 209 -9.59 -12.66 13.17
CA GLY A 209 -8.92 -13.25 12.01
C GLY A 209 -9.09 -12.44 10.73
N ILE A 210 -9.04 -13.14 9.59
CA ILE A 210 -9.23 -12.56 8.25
C ILE A 210 -10.69 -12.75 7.85
N VAL A 211 -11.32 -11.68 7.39
CA VAL A 211 -12.66 -11.68 6.81
C VAL A 211 -12.56 -11.60 5.30
N MET A 212 -13.38 -12.38 4.63
CA MET A 212 -13.59 -12.33 3.19
C MET A 212 -14.98 -11.77 2.91
N GLY A 213 -15.06 -10.79 2.02
CA GLY A 213 -16.29 -10.31 1.40
C GLY A 213 -16.34 -10.69 -0.07
N ASP A 214 -17.54 -11.00 -0.58
CA ASP A 214 -17.78 -11.30 -1.99
C ASP A 214 -18.99 -10.50 -2.50
N VAL A 215 -19.12 -10.35 -3.83
CA VAL A 215 -20.31 -9.71 -4.41
C VAL A 215 -21.53 -10.60 -4.11
N ALA A 216 -22.58 -9.99 -3.57
CA ALA A 216 -23.85 -10.68 -3.38
C ALA A 216 -24.38 -11.15 -4.75
N LYS A 217 -24.75 -12.42 -4.83
CA LYS A 217 -25.40 -13.02 -6.01
C LYS A 217 -26.86 -12.62 -6.11
#